data_ea5b5934e44ca637431926d19a2781c8
#
_entry.id   ea5b5934e44ca637431926d19a2781c8
#
_cell.length_a   1.000
_cell.length_b   1.000
_cell.length_c   1.000
_cell.angle_alpha   90.00
_cell.angle_beta   90.00
_cell.angle_gamma   90.00
#
_symmetry.space_group_name_H-M   'P 1'
#
loop_
_entity.id
_entity.type
_entity.pdbx_description
1 polymer ?
#
loop_
_entity_poly.entity_id
_entity_poly.type
_entity_poly.pdbx_seq_one_letter_code
_entity_poly.pdbx_strand_id
1 'polypeptide(L)'
;LVRSRGLGDVYKRQTQGRDEKGTAFSNITYSKDHGKTWMTSNPAYSNVTECNAAQLSDGTVMLNMRDNRNRGNKEVNGRRICTTTDLGETWTEHSTSRKALVEPTCMASLHRHDYTVGGEKRSILLFANPSDYETRDKLTLKVSFDDGMTWPEKYWILFDQYRSAGYSSITSIDENSIGILYESSQANMAFIKIDLTEILNR
;
A
#
# COMPACT_ATOMS: atom_id res chain seq x y z
N LEU A 1 -15.94 7.78 -8.07
CA LEU A 1 -15.27 6.56 -8.53
C LEU A 1 -13.76 6.83 -8.54
N VAL A 2 -13.05 6.26 -7.60
CA VAL A 2 -11.58 6.25 -7.65
C VAL A 2 -11.19 5.40 -8.85
N ARG A 3 -10.77 6.05 -9.95
CA ARG A 3 -10.21 5.36 -11.10
C ARG A 3 -8.85 4.81 -10.67
N SER A 4 -8.78 3.52 -10.37
CA SER A 4 -7.50 2.82 -10.39
C SER A 4 -6.99 2.89 -11.83
N ARG A 5 -5.98 3.73 -12.08
CA ARG A 5 -5.26 3.73 -13.35
C ARG A 5 -4.45 2.44 -13.41
N GLY A 6 -5.01 1.43 -14.05
CA GLY A 6 -4.36 0.16 -14.31
C GLY A 6 -4.34 -0.13 -15.79
N LEU A 7 -3.67 -1.17 -16.22
CA LEU A 7 -3.57 -1.67 -17.60
C LEU A 7 -4.89 -1.50 -18.37
N GLY A 8 -5.02 -0.41 -19.15
CA GLY A 8 -6.21 -0.13 -19.95
C GLY A 8 -7.51 -0.24 -19.15
N ASP A 9 -8.36 -1.16 -19.54
CA ASP A 9 -9.73 -1.32 -19.04
C ASP A 9 -9.88 -2.25 -17.83
N VAL A 10 -8.79 -2.61 -17.16
CA VAL A 10 -8.83 -3.52 -16.00
C VAL A 10 -8.95 -2.74 -14.69
N TYR A 11 -10.05 -2.95 -13.98
CA TYR A 11 -10.28 -2.43 -12.62
C TYR A 11 -9.87 -3.48 -11.60
N LYS A 12 -9.12 -3.08 -10.59
CA LYS A 12 -8.63 -3.96 -9.51
C LYS A 12 -9.00 -3.38 -8.15
N ARG A 13 -9.41 -4.26 -7.24
CA ARG A 13 -9.62 -3.94 -5.83
C ARG A 13 -8.97 -5.03 -4.98
N GLN A 14 -8.38 -4.62 -3.88
CA GLN A 14 -7.91 -5.55 -2.85
C GLN A 14 -9.10 -6.13 -2.08
N THR A 15 -9.00 -7.41 -1.75
CA THR A 15 -10.00 -8.13 -0.96
C THR A 15 -9.34 -9.05 0.04
N GLN A 16 -10.10 -9.49 1.03
CA GLN A 16 -9.69 -10.49 2.00
C GLN A 16 -10.82 -11.47 2.25
N GLY A 17 -10.47 -12.70 2.60
CA GLY A 17 -11.42 -13.76 2.88
C GLY A 17 -10.90 -14.71 3.96
N ARG A 18 -11.63 -15.80 4.15
CA ARG A 18 -11.23 -16.94 4.97
C ARG A 18 -11.43 -18.21 4.20
N ASP A 19 -10.51 -19.17 4.36
CA ASP A 19 -10.65 -20.51 3.83
C ASP A 19 -11.64 -21.35 4.68
N GLU A 20 -11.87 -22.59 4.27
CA GLU A 20 -12.77 -23.53 4.96
C GLU A 20 -12.35 -23.82 6.42
N LYS A 21 -11.07 -23.63 6.74
CA LYS A 21 -10.52 -23.78 8.10
C LYS A 21 -10.58 -22.47 8.90
N GLY A 22 -11.13 -21.40 8.32
CA GLY A 22 -11.21 -20.08 8.94
C GLY A 22 -9.90 -19.28 8.89
N THR A 23 -8.86 -19.74 8.17
CA THR A 23 -7.60 -19.03 8.00
C THR A 23 -7.80 -17.82 7.08
N ALA A 24 -7.40 -16.66 7.53
CA ALA A 24 -7.50 -15.44 6.73
C ALA A 24 -6.54 -15.46 5.55
N PHE A 25 -6.94 -14.87 4.43
CA PHE A 25 -6.10 -14.63 3.26
C PHE A 25 -6.44 -13.30 2.61
N SER A 26 -5.53 -12.79 1.80
CA SER A 26 -5.75 -11.61 0.95
C SER A 26 -5.59 -11.98 -0.52
N ASN A 27 -6.35 -11.29 -1.37
CA ASN A 27 -6.35 -11.46 -2.80
C ASN A 27 -6.79 -10.17 -3.50
N ILE A 28 -7.00 -10.21 -4.81
CA ILE A 28 -7.61 -9.13 -5.58
C ILE A 28 -8.91 -9.57 -6.21
N THR A 29 -9.84 -8.65 -6.33
CA THR A 29 -11.01 -8.75 -7.19
C THR A 29 -10.82 -7.78 -8.35
N TYR A 30 -11.03 -8.23 -9.56
CA TYR A 30 -10.78 -7.45 -10.77
C TYR A 30 -11.88 -7.59 -11.81
N SER A 31 -11.98 -6.59 -12.69
CA SER A 31 -12.88 -6.56 -13.84
C SER A 31 -12.09 -6.26 -15.10
N LYS A 32 -12.39 -6.95 -16.20
CA LYS A 32 -11.81 -6.72 -17.53
C LYS A 32 -12.77 -6.01 -18.49
N ASP A 33 -13.96 -5.67 -18.03
CA ASP A 33 -15.08 -5.15 -18.84
C ASP A 33 -15.73 -3.90 -18.25
N HIS A 34 -14.90 -3.01 -17.69
CA HIS A 34 -15.33 -1.74 -17.07
C HIS A 34 -16.30 -1.92 -15.90
N GLY A 35 -16.12 -2.98 -15.12
CA GLY A 35 -16.91 -3.23 -13.92
C GLY A 35 -18.25 -3.91 -14.14
N LYS A 36 -18.52 -4.42 -15.34
CA LYS A 36 -19.75 -5.17 -15.64
C LYS A 36 -19.70 -6.56 -15.01
N THR A 37 -18.55 -7.22 -15.10
CA THR A 37 -18.31 -8.50 -14.41
C THR A 37 -17.05 -8.41 -13.54
N TRP A 38 -17.03 -9.19 -12.46
CA TRP A 38 -15.93 -9.20 -11.51
C TRP A 38 -15.46 -10.63 -11.26
N MET A 39 -14.15 -10.80 -11.19
CA MET A 39 -13.48 -12.06 -10.92
C MET A 39 -12.60 -11.90 -9.68
N THR A 40 -12.42 -12.98 -8.93
CA THR A 40 -11.59 -13.03 -7.74
C THR A 40 -10.37 -13.89 -8.01
N SER A 41 -9.20 -13.41 -7.68
CA SER A 41 -7.94 -14.15 -7.83
C SER A 41 -7.79 -15.27 -6.82
N ASN A 42 -6.79 -16.11 -7.02
CA ASN A 42 -6.30 -17.00 -5.98
C ASN A 42 -5.78 -16.21 -4.76
N PRO A 43 -5.76 -16.82 -3.56
CA PRO A 43 -5.14 -16.21 -2.39
C PRO A 43 -3.66 -15.88 -2.64
N ALA A 44 -3.25 -14.64 -2.36
CA ALA A 44 -1.85 -14.24 -2.50
C ALA A 44 -0.97 -14.78 -1.37
N TYR A 45 -1.53 -14.83 -0.16
CA TYR A 45 -0.86 -15.39 1.00
C TYR A 45 -1.87 -15.75 2.09
N SER A 46 -1.51 -16.71 2.95
CA SER A 46 -2.33 -17.14 4.09
C SER A 46 -1.96 -16.39 5.37
N ASN A 47 -2.88 -16.35 6.34
CA ASN A 47 -2.75 -15.68 7.63
C ASN A 47 -2.36 -14.19 7.51
N VAL A 48 -2.95 -13.54 6.50
CA VAL A 48 -2.88 -12.09 6.23
C VAL A 48 -4.29 -11.53 6.15
N THR A 49 -4.42 -10.21 6.28
CA THR A 49 -5.73 -9.54 6.28
C THR A 49 -5.68 -8.27 5.43
N GLU A 50 -6.00 -7.13 5.98
CA GLU A 50 -6.11 -5.83 5.30
C GLU A 50 -4.93 -5.58 4.36
N CYS A 51 -5.23 -5.35 3.09
CA CYS A 51 -4.24 -5.24 2.04
C CYS A 51 -4.50 -4.03 1.14
N ASN A 52 -3.48 -3.66 0.38
CA ASN A 52 -3.57 -2.62 -0.64
C ASN A 52 -2.90 -3.12 -1.93
N ALA A 53 -3.51 -2.82 -3.06
CA ALA A 53 -3.00 -3.16 -4.37
C ALA A 53 -2.52 -1.92 -5.11
N ALA A 54 -1.34 -2.00 -5.70
CA ALA A 54 -0.81 -1.00 -6.63
C ALA A 54 -0.28 -1.66 -7.88
N GLN A 55 -0.43 -1.00 -9.03
CA GLN A 55 0.23 -1.42 -10.25
C GLN A 55 1.60 -0.77 -10.36
N LEU A 56 2.63 -1.58 -10.61
CA LEU A 56 4.01 -1.16 -10.81
C LEU A 56 4.22 -0.61 -12.23
N SER A 57 5.38 -0.05 -12.49
CA SER A 57 5.70 0.60 -13.77
C SER A 57 5.68 -0.38 -14.96
N ASP A 58 6.03 -1.63 -14.73
CA ASP A 58 6.04 -2.72 -15.72
C ASP A 58 4.67 -3.40 -15.92
N GLY A 59 3.64 -2.96 -15.20
CA GLY A 59 2.31 -3.55 -15.25
C GLY A 59 2.05 -4.64 -14.20
N THR A 60 3.06 -5.12 -13.51
CA THR A 60 2.93 -6.06 -12.38
C THR A 60 2.02 -5.48 -11.31
N VAL A 61 1.20 -6.31 -10.67
CA VAL A 61 0.36 -5.91 -9.55
C VAL A 61 1.03 -6.33 -8.24
N MET A 62 1.33 -5.34 -7.40
CA MET A 62 1.81 -5.58 -6.05
C MET A 62 0.62 -5.58 -5.08
N LEU A 63 0.55 -6.57 -4.20
CA LEU A 63 -0.36 -6.65 -3.08
C LEU A 63 0.43 -6.59 -1.77
N ASN A 64 0.20 -5.53 -1.00
CA ASN A 64 0.85 -5.26 0.28
C ASN A 64 -0.15 -5.55 1.41
N MET A 65 0.17 -6.48 2.30
CA MET A 65 -0.78 -7.11 3.23
C MET A 65 -0.32 -6.96 4.69
N ARG A 66 -1.29 -6.75 5.58
CA ARG A 66 -1.11 -6.87 7.02
C ARG A 66 -0.86 -8.34 7.38
N ASP A 67 0.28 -8.62 8.01
CA ASP A 67 0.66 -9.98 8.39
C ASP A 67 0.26 -10.27 9.84
N ASN A 68 -0.67 -11.21 10.05
CA ASN A 68 -1.14 -11.58 11.39
C ASN A 68 -0.07 -12.26 12.25
N ARG A 69 1.01 -12.78 11.62
CA ARG A 69 2.16 -13.37 12.34
C ARG A 69 2.98 -12.34 13.10
N ASN A 70 2.85 -11.06 12.77
CA ASN A 70 3.50 -9.97 13.49
C ASN A 70 3.09 -9.88 14.96
N ARG A 71 1.94 -10.44 15.34
CA ARG A 71 1.47 -10.47 16.75
C ARG A 71 2.37 -11.30 17.67
N GLY A 72 3.10 -12.26 17.13
CA GLY A 72 3.93 -13.19 17.90
C GLY A 72 5.41 -12.80 18.00
N ASN A 73 5.92 -11.97 17.09
CA ASN A 73 7.31 -11.52 17.08
C ASN A 73 7.39 -10.06 16.64
N LYS A 74 7.56 -9.18 17.61
CA LYS A 74 7.54 -7.75 17.42
C LYS A 74 8.88 -7.16 16.93
N GLU A 75 9.97 -7.89 17.05
CA GLU A 75 11.29 -7.40 16.61
C GLU A 75 11.49 -7.42 15.09
N VAL A 76 10.73 -8.26 14.39
CA VAL A 76 10.82 -8.45 12.94
C VAL A 76 9.49 -8.27 12.22
N ASN A 77 8.59 -7.50 12.83
CA ASN A 77 7.29 -7.22 12.23
C ASN A 77 7.44 -6.43 10.92
N GLY A 78 6.80 -6.92 9.87
CA GLY A 78 6.85 -6.28 8.55
C GLY A 78 5.68 -6.66 7.68
N ARG A 79 5.44 -5.85 6.66
CA ARG A 79 4.39 -6.08 5.65
C ARG A 79 4.69 -7.34 4.85
N ARG A 80 3.66 -8.16 4.62
CA ARG A 80 3.72 -9.24 3.64
C ARG A 80 3.44 -8.66 2.26
N ILE A 81 4.32 -8.93 1.29
CA ILE A 81 4.21 -8.38 -0.06
C ILE A 81 4.31 -9.50 -1.07
N CYS A 82 3.32 -9.58 -1.97
CA CYS A 82 3.32 -10.49 -3.11
C CYS A 82 3.04 -9.72 -4.40
N THR A 83 3.50 -10.27 -5.53
CA THR A 83 3.29 -9.72 -6.86
C THR A 83 2.70 -10.74 -7.81
N THR A 84 1.99 -10.26 -8.82
CA THR A 84 1.41 -11.08 -9.89
C THR A 84 1.46 -10.34 -11.23
N THR A 85 1.68 -11.09 -12.32
CA THR A 85 1.60 -10.59 -13.71
C THR A 85 0.39 -11.16 -14.45
N ASP A 86 -0.34 -12.08 -13.85
CA ASP A 86 -1.46 -12.83 -14.44
C ASP A 86 -2.81 -12.62 -13.70
N LEU A 87 -2.97 -11.43 -13.07
CA LEU A 87 -4.15 -11.06 -12.30
C LEU A 87 -4.44 -11.99 -11.11
N GLY A 88 -3.39 -12.61 -10.57
CA GLY A 88 -3.44 -13.43 -9.37
C GLY A 88 -3.86 -14.87 -9.61
N GLU A 89 -3.69 -15.40 -10.81
CA GLU A 89 -3.67 -16.84 -11.04
C GLU A 89 -2.48 -17.44 -10.29
N THR A 90 -1.31 -16.77 -10.37
CA THR A 90 -0.11 -17.08 -9.57
C THR A 90 0.40 -15.86 -8.82
N TRP A 91 1.03 -16.10 -7.66
CA TRP A 91 1.61 -15.07 -6.82
C TRP A 91 3.05 -15.41 -6.46
N THR A 92 3.91 -14.42 -6.52
CA THR A 92 5.31 -14.53 -6.09
C THR A 92 5.55 -13.61 -4.91
N GLU A 93 6.20 -14.12 -3.86
CA GLU A 93 6.59 -13.27 -2.74
C GLU A 93 7.68 -12.28 -3.17
N HIS A 94 7.45 -10.99 -2.90
CA HIS A 94 8.38 -9.93 -3.26
C HIS A 94 9.63 -9.97 -2.37
N SER A 95 10.79 -9.62 -2.94
CA SER A 95 12.09 -9.69 -2.24
C SER A 95 12.17 -8.83 -0.96
N THR A 96 11.38 -7.76 -0.89
CA THR A 96 11.29 -6.85 0.27
C THR A 96 10.22 -7.25 1.30
N SER A 97 9.49 -8.34 1.04
CA SER A 97 8.45 -8.84 1.95
C SER A 97 9.04 -9.11 3.35
N ARG A 98 8.36 -8.60 4.38
CA ARG A 98 8.75 -8.66 5.80
C ARG A 98 10.10 -8.02 6.16
N LYS A 99 10.67 -7.19 5.30
CA LYS A 99 12.01 -6.59 5.50
C LYS A 99 11.97 -5.06 5.48
N ALA A 100 11.46 -4.46 4.39
CA ALA A 100 11.59 -3.03 4.15
C ALA A 100 10.56 -2.17 4.85
N LEU A 101 9.36 -2.70 5.09
CA LEU A 101 8.23 -1.94 5.64
C LEU A 101 7.80 -2.55 6.97
N VAL A 102 8.22 -1.92 8.06
CA VAL A 102 7.81 -2.31 9.42
C VAL A 102 6.34 -2.01 9.69
N GLU A 103 5.69 -2.81 10.55
CA GLU A 103 4.31 -2.57 10.95
C GLU A 103 3.98 -3.17 12.34
N PRO A 104 3.10 -2.52 13.13
CA PRO A 104 2.62 -3.05 14.40
C PRO A 104 1.34 -3.88 14.23
N THR A 105 1.21 -4.71 13.23
CA THR A 105 -0.04 -5.43 12.87
C THR A 105 -1.20 -4.43 12.68
N CYS A 106 -1.04 -3.54 11.74
CA CYS A 106 -2.00 -2.48 11.43
C CYS A 106 -2.28 -2.43 9.92
N MET A 107 -3.42 -1.86 9.53
CA MET A 107 -3.64 -1.45 8.14
C MET A 107 -2.59 -0.41 7.73
N ALA A 108 -2.38 -0.30 6.43
CA ALA A 108 -1.55 0.72 5.81
C ALA A 108 -2.24 1.20 4.53
N SER A 109 -1.71 2.22 3.88
CA SER A 109 -2.08 2.56 2.52
C SER A 109 -0.91 2.50 1.57
N LEU A 110 -1.13 1.98 0.38
CA LEU A 110 -0.18 1.92 -0.73
C LEU A 110 -0.82 2.60 -1.94
N HIS A 111 -0.13 3.54 -2.55
CA HIS A 111 -0.64 4.31 -3.68
C HIS A 111 0.47 4.56 -4.69
N ARG A 112 0.18 4.39 -5.98
CA ARG A 112 1.05 4.85 -7.06
C ARG A 112 0.64 6.25 -7.46
N HIS A 113 1.58 7.16 -7.45
CA HIS A 113 1.42 8.53 -7.92
C HIS A 113 2.23 8.75 -9.20
N ASP A 114 1.53 9.14 -10.27
CA ASP A 114 2.13 9.49 -11.55
C ASP A 114 2.29 11.00 -11.65
N TYR A 115 3.45 11.47 -12.13
CA TYR A 115 3.78 12.88 -12.26
C TYR A 115 4.67 13.13 -13.50
N THR A 116 4.84 14.41 -13.84
CA THR A 116 5.66 14.81 -14.99
C THR A 116 6.78 15.75 -14.55
N VAL A 117 8.02 15.43 -14.94
CA VAL A 117 9.20 16.30 -14.71
C VAL A 117 9.97 16.44 -16.01
N GLY A 118 10.21 17.68 -16.43
CA GLY A 118 10.94 17.96 -17.67
C GLY A 118 10.28 17.39 -18.93
N GLY A 119 8.95 17.17 -18.91
CA GLY A 119 8.21 16.54 -19.99
C GLY A 119 8.20 15.01 -19.96
N GLU A 120 8.93 14.40 -19.04
CA GLU A 120 8.97 12.94 -18.85
C GLU A 120 7.96 12.47 -17.80
N LYS A 121 7.17 11.46 -18.14
CA LYS A 121 6.27 10.80 -17.20
C LYS A 121 7.06 9.89 -16.27
N ARG A 122 6.82 10.04 -14.99
CA ARG A 122 7.42 9.23 -13.90
C ARG A 122 6.35 8.76 -12.93
N SER A 123 6.71 7.80 -12.10
CA SER A 123 5.84 7.35 -11.01
C SER A 123 6.65 7.07 -9.76
N ILE A 124 5.98 7.20 -8.62
CA ILE A 124 6.48 6.79 -7.32
C ILE A 124 5.45 5.93 -6.61
N LEU A 125 5.92 4.99 -5.78
CA LEU A 125 5.06 4.34 -4.80
C LEU A 125 5.12 5.09 -3.49
N LEU A 126 3.96 5.30 -2.91
CA LEU A 126 3.72 5.96 -1.64
C LEU A 126 3.14 4.93 -0.66
N PHE A 127 3.72 4.84 0.52
CA PHE A 127 3.25 3.93 1.56
C PHE A 127 3.13 4.67 2.89
N ALA A 128 1.95 4.65 3.51
CA ALA A 128 1.72 5.30 4.80
C ALA A 128 1.22 4.30 5.83
N ASN A 129 1.90 4.27 6.98
CA ASN A 129 1.53 3.42 8.11
C ASN A 129 2.17 3.91 9.42
N PRO A 130 1.76 3.35 10.59
CA PRO A 130 2.56 3.45 11.80
C PRO A 130 3.94 2.82 11.57
N SER A 131 5.02 3.62 11.69
CA SER A 131 6.39 3.16 11.44
C SER A 131 7.06 2.66 12.71
N ASP A 132 6.44 1.67 13.32
CA ASP A 132 6.90 1.03 14.55
C ASP A 132 6.64 -0.48 14.50
N TYR A 133 7.34 -1.26 15.33
CA TYR A 133 7.17 -2.71 15.41
C TYR A 133 6.04 -3.13 16.35
N GLU A 134 5.67 -2.28 17.32
CA GLU A 134 4.76 -2.64 18.40
C GLU A 134 3.54 -1.74 18.51
N THR A 135 3.74 -0.44 18.33
CA THR A 135 2.73 0.57 18.63
C THR A 135 2.23 1.28 17.39
N ARG A 136 1.00 1.78 17.43
CA ARG A 136 0.40 2.53 16.33
C ARG A 136 0.68 4.01 16.47
N ASP A 137 1.96 4.37 16.55
CA ASP A 137 2.48 5.72 16.55
C ASP A 137 3.42 5.94 15.36
N LYS A 138 3.98 7.15 15.23
CA LYS A 138 4.89 7.52 14.16
C LYS A 138 4.30 7.29 12.76
N LEU A 139 3.07 7.77 12.53
CA LEU A 139 2.47 7.71 11.20
C LEU A 139 3.37 8.40 10.19
N THR A 140 3.91 7.61 9.27
CA THR A 140 4.97 8.02 8.35
C THR A 140 4.59 7.69 6.92
N LEU A 141 4.72 8.67 6.03
CA LEU A 141 4.73 8.46 4.59
C LEU A 141 6.14 8.04 4.16
N LYS A 142 6.24 6.94 3.47
CA LYS A 142 7.47 6.41 2.87
C LYS A 142 7.35 6.44 1.36
N VAL A 143 8.45 6.66 0.66
CA VAL A 143 8.46 6.83 -0.79
C VAL A 143 9.47 5.89 -1.42
N SER A 144 9.06 5.25 -2.51
CA SER A 144 9.92 4.42 -3.35
C SER A 144 9.89 4.93 -4.79
N PHE A 145 11.06 5.04 -5.41
CA PHE A 145 11.25 5.45 -6.80
C PHE A 145 11.58 4.27 -7.73
N ASP A 146 11.59 3.06 -7.21
CA ASP A 146 12.02 1.82 -7.86
C ASP A 146 11.01 0.68 -7.66
N ASP A 147 9.72 1.00 -7.77
CA ASP A 147 8.61 0.03 -7.68
C ASP A 147 8.62 -0.81 -6.37
N GLY A 148 9.05 -0.18 -5.26
CA GLY A 148 9.02 -0.80 -3.94
C GLY A 148 10.25 -1.65 -3.60
N MET A 149 11.30 -1.61 -4.42
CA MET A 149 12.57 -2.31 -4.14
C MET A 149 13.32 -1.66 -2.99
N THR A 150 13.31 -0.31 -2.92
CA THR A 150 13.88 0.44 -1.79
C THR A 150 12.93 1.51 -1.28
N TRP A 151 13.07 1.84 0.01
CA TRP A 151 12.29 2.85 0.73
C TRP A 151 13.24 3.73 1.58
N PRO A 152 14.08 4.59 0.95
CA PRO A 152 15.12 5.32 1.66
C PRO A 152 14.56 6.30 2.70
N GLU A 153 15.10 6.26 3.91
CA GLU A 153 14.61 7.06 5.05
C GLU A 153 14.68 8.57 4.81
N LYS A 154 15.59 9.03 3.96
CA LYS A 154 15.66 10.46 3.59
C LYS A 154 14.38 11.00 2.94
N TYR A 155 13.54 10.13 2.36
CA TYR A 155 12.25 10.50 1.78
C TYR A 155 11.05 10.22 2.69
N TRP A 156 11.30 9.83 3.95
CA TRP A 156 10.22 9.60 4.90
C TRP A 156 9.70 10.92 5.45
N ILE A 157 8.38 11.04 5.55
CA ILE A 157 7.70 12.21 6.13
C ILE A 157 6.88 11.72 7.32
N LEU A 158 7.32 12.04 8.53
CA LEU A 158 6.55 11.84 9.75
C LEU A 158 5.43 12.89 9.79
N PHE A 159 4.16 12.46 9.74
CA PHE A 159 3.03 13.37 9.74
C PHE A 159 2.18 13.30 11.01
N ASP A 160 2.30 12.24 11.81
CA ASP A 160 1.74 12.19 13.17
C ASP A 160 2.64 11.33 14.07
N GLN A 161 3.16 11.92 15.13
CA GLN A 161 4.15 11.28 16.01
C GLN A 161 3.51 10.40 17.07
N TYR A 162 2.30 10.74 17.50
CA TYR A 162 1.70 10.12 18.67
C TYR A 162 0.79 8.95 18.30
N ARG A 163 0.43 8.16 19.34
CA ARG A 163 -0.41 6.99 19.17
C ARG A 163 -1.81 7.35 18.69
N SER A 164 -2.26 6.65 17.66
CA SER A 164 -3.59 6.79 17.05
C SER A 164 -4.21 5.42 16.77
N ALA A 165 -5.35 5.36 16.07
CA ALA A 165 -5.88 4.09 15.56
C ALA A 165 -5.04 3.56 14.38
N GLY A 166 -4.37 4.46 13.62
CA GLY A 166 -3.29 4.12 12.70
C GLY A 166 -3.70 3.85 11.26
N TYR A 167 -4.96 3.99 10.92
CA TYR A 167 -5.42 3.77 9.55
C TYR A 167 -5.23 5.02 8.69
N SER A 168 -4.92 4.82 7.42
CA SER A 168 -4.72 5.91 6.46
C SER A 168 -5.22 5.56 5.06
N SER A 169 -5.42 6.57 4.24
CA SER A 169 -5.74 6.44 2.82
C SER A 169 -5.04 7.55 2.04
N ILE A 170 -4.22 7.17 1.05
CA ILE A 170 -3.49 8.08 0.18
C ILE A 170 -4.24 8.23 -1.15
N THR A 171 -4.25 9.44 -1.69
CA THR A 171 -4.76 9.71 -3.04
C THR A 171 -3.90 10.75 -3.75
N SER A 172 -3.85 10.71 -5.08
CA SER A 172 -3.37 11.84 -5.89
C SER A 172 -4.45 12.91 -5.92
N ILE A 173 -4.13 14.15 -5.56
CA ILE A 173 -5.00 15.31 -5.77
C ILE A 173 -4.85 15.78 -7.22
N ASP A 174 -3.61 15.99 -7.63
CA ASP A 174 -3.18 16.34 -8.99
C ASP A 174 -1.78 15.76 -9.24
N GLU A 175 -1.12 16.10 -10.36
CA GLU A 175 0.25 15.65 -10.68
C GLU A 175 1.31 16.17 -9.70
N ASN A 176 1.02 17.25 -8.98
CA ASN A 176 1.98 17.95 -8.12
C ASN A 176 1.71 17.76 -6.63
N SER A 177 0.64 17.05 -6.27
CA SER A 177 0.26 16.92 -4.87
C SER A 177 -0.51 15.64 -4.56
N ILE A 178 -0.33 15.17 -3.34
CA ILE A 178 -1.04 14.03 -2.76
C ILE A 178 -1.81 14.45 -1.52
N GLY A 179 -2.86 13.71 -1.21
CA GLY A 179 -3.63 13.84 0.02
C GLY A 179 -3.55 12.57 0.86
N ILE A 180 -3.47 12.72 2.17
CA ILE A 180 -3.57 11.61 3.12
C ILE A 180 -4.70 11.92 4.10
N LEU A 181 -5.74 11.08 4.09
CA LEU A 181 -6.74 11.03 5.12
C LEU A 181 -6.32 9.97 6.13
N TYR A 182 -6.32 10.28 7.43
CA TYR A 182 -5.86 9.34 8.43
C TYR A 182 -6.54 9.51 9.79
N GLU A 183 -6.53 8.45 10.57
CA GLU A 183 -6.93 8.46 11.98
C GLU A 183 -5.82 9.11 12.81
N SER A 184 -6.08 10.33 13.29
CA SER A 184 -5.09 11.18 13.93
C SER A 184 -4.98 10.90 15.42
N SER A 185 -3.83 11.23 16.00
CA SER A 185 -3.62 11.23 17.45
C SER A 185 -4.32 12.39 18.16
N GLN A 186 -4.67 13.46 17.45
CA GLN A 186 -5.24 14.70 18.04
C GLN A 186 -6.69 14.93 17.63
N ALA A 187 -7.19 14.21 16.64
CA ALA A 187 -8.56 14.29 16.15
C ALA A 187 -9.00 12.92 15.67
N ASN A 188 -10.32 12.69 15.54
CA ASN A 188 -10.81 11.40 15.02
C ASN A 188 -10.30 11.13 13.61
N MET A 189 -10.35 12.14 12.75
CA MET A 189 -9.84 12.10 11.37
C MET A 189 -9.12 13.41 11.05
N ALA A 190 -8.00 13.30 10.34
CA ALA A 190 -7.28 14.46 9.80
C ALA A 190 -6.97 14.24 8.32
N PHE A 191 -6.88 15.33 7.58
CA PHE A 191 -6.46 15.34 6.19
C PHE A 191 -5.26 16.27 6.04
N ILE A 192 -4.22 15.78 5.36
CA ILE A 192 -3.06 16.59 5.00
C ILE A 192 -2.87 16.55 3.49
N LYS A 193 -2.44 17.67 2.93
CA LYS A 193 -1.92 17.78 1.57
C LYS A 193 -0.40 17.89 1.65
N ILE A 194 0.30 17.15 0.79
CA ILE A 194 1.76 17.19 0.65
C ILE A 194 2.05 17.52 -0.81
N ASP A 195 2.83 18.58 -1.03
CA ASP A 195 3.27 18.92 -2.38
C ASP A 195 4.43 18.02 -2.80
N LEU A 196 4.45 17.61 -4.06
CA LEU A 196 5.45 16.68 -4.59
C LEU A 196 6.89 17.22 -4.43
N THR A 197 7.05 18.54 -4.48
CA THR A 197 8.34 19.22 -4.24
C THR A 197 8.89 18.95 -2.85
N GLU A 198 8.04 18.76 -1.83
CA GLU A 198 8.48 18.41 -0.48
C GLU A 198 9.09 17.01 -0.43
N ILE A 199 8.69 16.14 -1.33
CA ILE A 199 9.22 14.78 -1.49
C ILE A 199 10.50 14.80 -2.32
N LEU A 200 10.47 15.44 -3.50
CA LEU A 200 11.55 15.36 -4.48
C LEU A 200 12.81 16.14 -4.08
N ASN A 201 12.69 17.16 -3.21
CA ASN A 201 13.80 17.99 -2.77
C ASN A 201 14.49 17.50 -1.47
N ARG A 202 14.18 16.32 -1.00
CA ARG A 202 14.79 15.69 0.20
C ARG A 202 16.13 14.95 -0.11
#